data_284bcdebd44d6d091a0867e353d7f7cc
#
_entry.id   284bcdebd44d6d091a0867e353d7f7cc
#
_cell.length_a   1.000
_cell.length_b   1.000
_cell.length_c   1.000
_cell.angle_alpha   90.00
_cell.angle_beta   90.00
_cell.angle_gamma   90.00
#
_symmetry.space_group_name_H-M   'P 1'
#
loop_
_entity.id
_entity.type
_entity.pdbx_description
1 polymer ?
#
loop_
_entity_poly.entity_id
_entity_poly.type
_entity_poly.pdbx_seq_one_letter_code
_entity_poly.pdbx_strand_id
1 'polypeptide(L)'
;LSPPPNGTLEAWCWDLIHTPHLEHKLCPPAPPDPRTEEAWELAAVPRRIPRAMRPPCLQSIERSPKTPKPAALRNPKTRALLLHTFLHHELQAAELFAWAVLAFPETPRAFRTGLIRLCLEELQHLALYRARLASLGHHAGDFPVRDWFWERVATCETPAAFVALQGLGLEGANLEHSARFAAQFRAAGDSDSAAVLEQVEREEIGHVAFAVQWFERLTGAPLDYRRWREALPKPLSPAVLQGKPINRKARLRAGFDEQFLQCLEAEPSTAIRREA
;
A
#
# COMPACT_ATOMS: atom_id res chain seq x y z
N LEU A 1 8.95 19.40 -12.17
CA LEU A 1 7.53 19.12 -12.43
C LEU A 1 6.70 20.31 -11.98
N SER A 2 5.75 20.76 -12.81
CA SER A 2 4.81 21.82 -12.44
C SER A 2 3.59 21.21 -11.72
N PRO A 3 3.02 21.87 -10.68
CA PRO A 3 1.81 21.41 -10.04
C PRO A 3 0.63 21.41 -11.02
N PRO A 4 -0.37 20.53 -10.79
CA PRO A 4 -1.62 20.55 -11.54
C PRO A 4 -2.46 21.81 -11.25
N PRO A 5 -3.48 22.14 -12.10
CA PRO A 5 -4.41 23.22 -11.84
C PRO A 5 -5.19 23.01 -10.54
N ASN A 6 -5.34 24.07 -9.75
CA ASN A 6 -6.11 24.04 -8.50
C ASN A 6 -7.55 23.57 -8.73
N GLY A 7 -8.11 22.88 -7.74
CA GLY A 7 -9.48 22.37 -7.78
C GLY A 7 -9.64 21.04 -8.52
N THR A 8 -8.56 20.47 -9.06
CA THR A 8 -8.59 19.16 -9.71
C THR A 8 -8.17 18.02 -8.76
N LEU A 9 -8.52 16.79 -9.10
CA LEU A 9 -8.10 15.58 -8.40
C LEU A 9 -6.57 15.40 -8.47
N GLU A 10 -5.97 15.76 -9.60
CA GLU A 10 -4.53 15.77 -9.76
C GLU A 10 -3.87 16.75 -8.78
N ALA A 11 -4.46 17.93 -8.56
CA ALA A 11 -3.96 18.89 -7.56
C ALA A 11 -4.09 18.34 -6.13
N TRP A 12 -5.21 17.69 -5.82
CA TRP A 12 -5.41 17.03 -4.53
C TRP A 12 -4.37 15.91 -4.29
N CYS A 13 -4.12 15.06 -5.30
CA CYS A 13 -3.08 14.03 -5.24
C CYS A 13 -1.69 14.63 -5.06
N TRP A 14 -1.40 15.71 -5.79
CA TRP A 14 -0.14 16.44 -5.68
C TRP A 14 0.07 16.99 -4.26
N ASP A 15 -0.94 17.62 -3.68
CA ASP A 15 -0.88 18.20 -2.34
C ASP A 15 -0.69 17.11 -1.28
N LEU A 16 -1.38 15.98 -1.37
CA LEU A 16 -1.19 14.84 -0.48
C LEU A 16 0.27 14.36 -0.48
N ILE A 17 0.90 14.30 -1.64
CA ILE A 17 2.29 13.82 -1.77
C ILE A 17 3.30 14.87 -1.28
N HIS A 18 3.07 16.16 -1.56
CA HIS A 18 4.04 17.23 -1.32
C HIS A 18 3.85 17.99 0.01
N THR A 19 2.77 17.77 0.74
CA THR A 19 2.60 18.47 2.02
C THR A 19 3.64 18.04 3.06
N PRO A 20 4.32 18.99 3.74
CA PRO A 20 5.18 18.70 4.88
C PRO A 20 4.41 18.63 6.21
N HIS A 21 3.11 18.86 6.21
CA HIS A 21 2.27 18.92 7.40
C HIS A 21 1.69 17.56 7.75
N LEU A 22 2.02 17.04 8.94
CA LEU A 22 1.60 15.70 9.38
C LEU A 22 0.08 15.53 9.35
N GLU A 23 -0.67 16.46 9.92
CA GLU A 23 -2.13 16.36 9.98
C GLU A 23 -2.77 16.34 8.58
N HIS A 24 -2.23 17.10 7.64
CA HIS A 24 -2.69 17.06 6.24
C HIS A 24 -2.39 15.71 5.57
N LYS A 25 -1.26 15.06 5.92
CA LYS A 25 -0.94 13.70 5.46
C LYS A 25 -1.89 12.65 6.02
N LEU A 26 -2.23 12.78 7.31
CA LEU A 26 -3.03 11.79 8.02
C LEU A 26 -4.54 11.98 7.86
N CYS A 27 -4.96 13.20 7.53
CA CYS A 27 -6.37 13.58 7.36
C CYS A 27 -6.47 14.73 6.34
N PRO A 28 -6.23 14.46 5.05
CA PRO A 28 -6.35 15.49 4.02
C PRO A 28 -7.81 15.95 3.88
N PRO A 29 -8.04 17.15 3.31
CA PRO A 29 -9.38 17.57 2.95
C PRO A 29 -10.00 16.60 1.94
N ALA A 30 -11.33 16.55 1.88
CA ALA A 30 -12.04 15.72 0.91
C ALA A 30 -11.62 16.11 -0.54
N PRO A 31 -11.36 15.14 -1.41
CA PRO A 31 -11.06 15.42 -2.81
C PRO A 31 -12.29 15.96 -3.55
N PRO A 32 -12.09 16.62 -4.70
CA PRO A 32 -13.17 16.87 -5.66
C PRO A 32 -13.92 15.60 -6.02
N ASP A 33 -15.19 15.70 -6.39
CA ASP A 33 -16.00 14.53 -6.77
C ASP A 33 -15.49 13.90 -8.08
N PRO A 34 -14.92 12.69 -8.07
CA PRO A 34 -14.34 12.06 -9.26
C PRO A 34 -15.36 11.73 -10.35
N ARG A 35 -16.66 11.89 -10.10
CA ARG A 35 -17.72 11.67 -11.07
C ARG A 35 -17.93 12.86 -11.99
N THR A 36 -17.47 14.05 -11.62
CA THR A 36 -17.61 15.27 -12.43
C THR A 36 -16.42 15.44 -13.38
N GLU A 37 -16.66 16.04 -14.55
CA GLU A 37 -15.61 16.32 -15.54
C GLU A 37 -14.63 17.37 -15.01
N GLU A 38 -15.14 18.39 -14.36
CA GLU A 38 -14.40 19.55 -13.84
C GLU A 38 -13.43 19.15 -12.72
N ALA A 39 -13.65 18.01 -12.09
CA ALA A 39 -12.75 17.48 -11.07
C ALA A 39 -11.42 16.97 -11.64
N TRP A 40 -11.30 16.81 -12.96
CA TRP A 40 -10.12 16.28 -13.61
C TRP A 40 -9.39 17.34 -14.45
N GLU A 41 -8.07 17.29 -14.45
CA GLU A 41 -7.26 18.13 -15.35
C GLU A 41 -7.55 17.77 -16.82
N LEU A 42 -7.97 18.75 -17.62
CA LEU A 42 -8.43 18.53 -18.99
C LEU A 42 -7.34 17.97 -19.92
N ALA A 43 -6.11 18.40 -19.75
CA ALA A 43 -4.94 17.97 -20.55
C ALA A 43 -3.81 17.53 -19.61
N ALA A 44 -4.10 16.54 -18.75
CA ALA A 44 -3.16 16.06 -17.76
C ALA A 44 -1.90 15.49 -18.41
N VAL A 45 -0.74 15.88 -17.87
CA VAL A 45 0.57 15.38 -18.30
C VAL A 45 1.16 14.47 -17.22
N PRO A 46 1.96 13.45 -17.57
CA PRO A 46 2.60 12.57 -16.62
C PRO A 46 3.49 13.34 -15.61
N ARG A 47 3.23 13.13 -14.32
CA ARG A 47 4.03 13.69 -13.22
C ARG A 47 4.58 12.56 -12.36
N ARG A 48 5.80 12.13 -12.66
CA ARG A 48 6.49 11.04 -11.94
C ARG A 48 7.32 11.61 -10.81
N ILE A 49 6.69 11.71 -9.63
CA ILE A 49 7.33 12.21 -8.41
C ILE A 49 8.21 11.08 -7.84
N PRO A 50 9.52 11.30 -7.63
CA PRO A 50 10.43 10.23 -7.22
C PRO A 50 10.31 9.82 -5.75
N ARG A 51 9.78 10.72 -4.91
CA ARG A 51 9.59 10.50 -3.46
C ARG A 51 8.56 11.46 -2.89
N ALA A 52 7.83 11.01 -1.88
CA ALA A 52 6.93 11.89 -1.14
C ALA A 52 7.73 12.83 -0.22
N MET A 53 7.19 14.02 0.02
CA MET A 53 7.68 14.87 1.10
C MET A 53 7.27 14.28 2.45
N ARG A 54 8.18 14.30 3.42
CA ARG A 54 7.91 13.80 4.77
C ARG A 54 7.83 14.94 5.77
N PRO A 55 6.82 14.93 6.66
CA PRO A 55 6.82 15.78 7.83
C PRO A 55 8.08 15.59 8.67
N PRO A 56 8.65 16.64 9.28
CA PRO A 56 9.91 16.55 10.03
C PRO A 56 9.89 15.52 11.18
N CYS A 57 8.69 15.21 11.73
CA CYS A 57 8.55 14.20 12.78
C CYS A 57 8.60 12.76 12.24
N LEU A 58 8.34 12.52 10.95
CA LEU A 58 8.49 11.20 10.32
C LEU A 58 9.92 11.00 9.83
N GLN A 59 10.82 10.67 10.75
CA GLN A 59 12.22 10.45 10.43
C GLN A 59 12.40 9.20 9.58
N SER A 60 12.80 9.38 8.31
CA SER A 60 13.11 8.29 7.41
C SER A 60 14.49 7.72 7.71
N ILE A 61 14.60 6.40 7.75
CA ILE A 61 15.84 5.65 7.94
C ILE A 61 16.11 4.70 6.76
N GLU A 62 17.39 4.45 6.48
CA GLU A 62 17.81 3.60 5.35
C GLU A 62 17.43 2.12 5.54
N ARG A 63 17.40 1.64 6.78
CA ARG A 63 17.12 0.22 7.09
C ARG A 63 15.92 0.11 8.00
N SER A 64 14.88 -0.59 7.54
CA SER A 64 13.71 -0.89 8.38
C SER A 64 14.11 -1.57 9.69
N PRO A 65 13.45 -1.25 10.80
CA PRO A 65 13.56 -2.05 12.00
C PRO A 65 13.23 -3.52 11.70
N LYS A 66 13.89 -4.44 12.37
CA LYS A 66 13.55 -5.86 12.22
C LYS A 66 12.13 -6.09 12.72
N THR A 67 11.35 -6.86 11.97
CA THR A 67 10.04 -7.34 12.43
C THR A 67 10.19 -8.01 13.80
N PRO A 68 9.42 -7.60 14.81
CA PRO A 68 9.49 -8.18 16.13
C PRO A 68 9.16 -9.68 16.11
N LYS A 69 9.85 -10.45 16.96
CA LYS A 69 9.44 -11.84 17.22
C LYS A 69 8.09 -11.85 17.96
N PRO A 70 7.21 -12.86 17.77
CA PRO A 70 5.90 -12.90 18.41
C PRO A 70 5.92 -12.67 19.93
N ALA A 71 6.88 -13.27 20.64
CA ALA A 71 7.03 -13.11 22.09
C ALA A 71 7.32 -11.65 22.51
N ALA A 72 7.95 -10.85 21.65
CA ALA A 72 8.28 -9.44 21.94
C ALA A 72 7.01 -8.54 21.94
N LEU A 73 5.90 -8.97 21.33
CA LEU A 73 4.63 -8.26 21.34
C LEU A 73 3.95 -8.20 22.73
N ARG A 74 4.45 -8.95 23.71
CA ARG A 74 4.04 -8.76 25.12
C ARG A 74 4.45 -7.39 25.67
N ASN A 75 5.49 -6.78 25.10
CA ASN A 75 5.92 -5.43 25.47
C ASN A 75 5.06 -4.38 24.74
N PRO A 76 4.38 -3.45 25.45
CA PRO A 76 3.53 -2.41 24.85
C PRO A 76 4.28 -1.52 23.84
N LYS A 77 5.54 -1.16 24.12
CA LYS A 77 6.34 -0.34 23.20
C LYS A 77 6.62 -1.07 21.88
N THR A 78 6.83 -2.40 21.92
CA THR A 78 7.01 -3.20 20.69
C THR A 78 5.73 -3.28 19.88
N ARG A 79 4.56 -3.36 20.53
CA ARG A 79 3.26 -3.27 19.85
C ARG A 79 3.08 -1.93 19.17
N ALA A 80 3.36 -0.85 19.89
CA ALA A 80 3.26 0.51 19.33
C ALA A 80 4.21 0.70 18.13
N LEU A 81 5.46 0.24 18.21
CA LEU A 81 6.40 0.28 17.09
C LEU A 81 5.86 -0.44 15.85
N LEU A 82 5.27 -1.65 16.04
CA LEU A 82 4.73 -2.41 14.91
C LEU A 82 3.48 -1.75 14.31
N LEU A 83 2.57 -1.24 15.13
CA LEU A 83 1.40 -0.48 14.66
C LEU A 83 1.79 0.82 13.94
N HIS A 84 2.84 1.50 14.43
CA HIS A 84 3.39 2.67 13.75
C HIS A 84 3.99 2.33 12.39
N THR A 85 4.62 1.15 12.28
CA THR A 85 5.11 0.66 10.98
C THR A 85 3.95 0.43 10.01
N PHE A 86 2.85 -0.17 10.45
CA PHE A 86 1.66 -0.37 9.62
C PHE A 86 1.01 0.97 9.24
N LEU A 87 0.83 1.89 10.20
CA LEU A 87 0.35 3.24 9.92
C LEU A 87 1.16 3.90 8.77
N HIS A 88 2.48 3.74 8.78
CA HIS A 88 3.32 4.28 7.72
C HIS A 88 3.20 3.52 6.39
N HIS A 89 2.91 2.21 6.42
CA HIS A 89 2.62 1.45 5.21
C HIS A 89 1.35 1.96 4.52
N GLU A 90 0.25 2.15 5.27
CA GLU A 90 -1.01 2.71 4.74
C GLU A 90 -0.81 4.14 4.19
N LEU A 91 -0.01 4.98 4.89
CA LEU A 91 0.34 6.29 4.36
C LEU A 91 1.05 6.20 3.00
N GLN A 92 2.03 5.31 2.87
CA GLN A 92 2.71 5.10 1.60
C GLN A 92 1.77 4.56 0.52
N ALA A 93 0.87 3.61 0.86
CA ALA A 93 -0.10 3.06 -0.07
C ALA A 93 -1.06 4.16 -0.59
N ALA A 94 -1.65 4.96 0.30
CA ALA A 94 -2.49 6.10 -0.07
C ALA A 94 -1.76 7.07 -1.02
N GLU A 95 -0.54 7.48 -0.66
CA GLU A 95 0.29 8.36 -1.48
C GLU A 95 0.63 7.73 -2.85
N LEU A 96 0.87 6.42 -2.92
CA LEU A 96 1.23 5.73 -4.16
C LEU A 96 0.03 5.51 -5.08
N PHE A 97 -1.18 5.32 -4.56
CA PHE A 97 -2.40 5.38 -5.36
C PHE A 97 -2.62 6.79 -5.94
N ALA A 98 -2.41 7.84 -5.14
CA ALA A 98 -2.44 9.23 -5.62
C ALA A 98 -1.33 9.51 -6.65
N TRP A 99 -0.12 8.96 -6.42
CA TRP A 99 0.98 9.03 -7.39
C TRP A 99 0.63 8.41 -8.74
N ALA A 100 -0.04 7.27 -8.74
CA ALA A 100 -0.42 6.59 -9.98
C ALA A 100 -1.42 7.41 -10.81
N VAL A 101 -2.31 8.18 -10.18
CA VAL A 101 -3.18 9.15 -10.88
C VAL A 101 -2.37 10.19 -11.62
N LEU A 102 -1.28 10.68 -11.01
CA LEU A 102 -0.39 11.68 -11.59
C LEU A 102 0.59 11.10 -12.62
N ALA A 103 1.07 9.89 -12.38
CA ALA A 103 2.09 9.24 -13.22
C ALA A 103 1.51 8.70 -14.54
N PHE A 104 0.22 8.34 -14.55
CA PHE A 104 -0.44 7.65 -15.67
C PHE A 104 -1.75 8.34 -16.10
N PRO A 105 -1.71 9.63 -16.47
CA PRO A 105 -2.92 10.39 -16.82
C PRO A 105 -3.63 9.88 -18.10
N GLU A 106 -2.92 9.13 -18.94
CA GLU A 106 -3.43 8.51 -20.17
C GLU A 106 -4.33 7.30 -19.92
N THR A 107 -4.36 6.78 -18.70
CA THR A 107 -5.18 5.61 -18.35
C THR A 107 -6.67 5.93 -18.30
N PRO A 108 -7.56 4.93 -18.49
CA PRO A 108 -9.00 5.16 -18.44
C PRO A 108 -9.44 5.87 -17.16
N ARG A 109 -10.38 6.80 -17.27
CA ARG A 109 -10.93 7.52 -16.11
C ARG A 109 -11.42 6.56 -15.01
N ALA A 110 -12.07 5.46 -15.38
CA ALA A 110 -12.54 4.45 -14.43
C ALA A 110 -11.40 3.85 -13.59
N PHE A 111 -10.20 3.69 -14.18
CA PHE A 111 -9.01 3.27 -13.43
C PHE A 111 -8.59 4.34 -12.42
N ARG A 112 -8.42 5.57 -12.87
CA ARG A 112 -8.00 6.70 -12.01
C ARG A 112 -9.01 6.99 -10.90
N THR A 113 -10.31 6.92 -11.18
CA THR A 113 -11.38 7.00 -10.17
C THR A 113 -11.26 5.88 -9.13
N GLY A 114 -10.95 4.65 -9.59
CA GLY A 114 -10.68 3.54 -8.70
C GLY A 114 -9.46 3.78 -7.81
N LEU A 115 -8.38 4.35 -8.35
CA LEU A 115 -7.19 4.71 -7.57
C LEU A 115 -7.49 5.76 -6.49
N ILE A 116 -8.31 6.77 -6.79
CA ILE A 116 -8.77 7.75 -5.79
C ILE A 116 -9.56 7.06 -4.67
N ARG A 117 -10.47 6.14 -5.03
CA ARG A 117 -11.22 5.36 -4.04
C ARG A 117 -10.28 4.55 -3.14
N LEU A 118 -9.33 3.82 -3.71
CA LEU A 118 -8.33 3.05 -2.94
C LEU A 118 -7.51 3.98 -2.04
N CYS A 119 -7.04 5.12 -2.54
CA CYS A 119 -6.33 6.11 -1.74
C CYS A 119 -7.14 6.54 -0.50
N LEU A 120 -8.44 6.78 -0.65
CA LEU A 120 -9.32 7.14 0.46
C LEU A 120 -9.55 5.99 1.44
N GLU A 121 -9.63 4.74 0.96
CA GLU A 121 -9.74 3.55 1.79
C GLU A 121 -8.44 3.34 2.63
N GLU A 122 -7.25 3.55 2.03
CA GLU A 122 -5.98 3.52 2.78
C GLU A 122 -5.89 4.61 3.86
N LEU A 123 -6.43 5.81 3.59
CA LEU A 123 -6.51 6.85 4.62
C LEU A 123 -7.46 6.47 5.76
N GLN A 124 -8.48 5.65 5.51
CA GLN A 124 -9.32 5.08 6.57
C GLN A 124 -8.56 4.01 7.38
N HIS A 125 -7.82 3.10 6.72
CA HIS A 125 -6.93 2.14 7.41
C HIS A 125 -5.91 2.87 8.28
N LEU A 126 -5.28 3.90 7.74
CA LEU A 126 -4.34 4.76 8.49
C LEU A 126 -5.01 5.35 9.74
N ALA A 127 -6.26 5.84 9.64
CA ALA A 127 -6.99 6.39 10.77
C ALA A 127 -7.26 5.32 11.86
N LEU A 128 -7.54 4.06 11.48
CA LEU A 128 -7.68 2.94 12.43
C LEU A 128 -6.37 2.69 13.20
N TYR A 129 -5.24 2.61 12.50
CA TYR A 129 -3.93 2.45 13.13
C TYR A 129 -3.56 3.65 14.01
N ARG A 130 -3.87 4.89 13.56
CA ARG A 130 -3.66 6.11 14.33
C ARG A 130 -4.43 6.10 15.65
N ALA A 131 -5.73 5.76 15.61
CA ALA A 131 -6.57 5.67 16.80
C ALA A 131 -6.06 4.60 17.77
N ARG A 132 -5.66 3.43 17.25
CA ARG A 132 -5.10 2.36 18.07
C ARG A 132 -3.77 2.75 18.69
N LEU A 133 -2.89 3.41 17.95
CA LEU A 133 -1.60 3.89 18.43
C LEU A 133 -1.78 4.91 19.57
N ALA A 134 -2.71 5.86 19.39
CA ALA A 134 -3.05 6.84 20.42
C ALA A 134 -3.55 6.20 21.72
N SER A 135 -4.36 5.14 21.64
CA SER A 135 -4.83 4.39 22.81
C SER A 135 -3.72 3.67 23.59
N LEU A 136 -2.56 3.49 22.96
CA LEU A 136 -1.33 2.96 23.58
C LEU A 136 -0.41 4.08 24.12
N GLY A 137 -0.83 5.35 24.01
CA GLY A 137 -0.05 6.51 24.45
C GLY A 137 1.05 6.92 23.47
N HIS A 138 0.90 6.55 22.20
CA HIS A 138 1.86 6.85 21.13
C HIS A 138 1.21 7.57 19.95
N HIS A 139 2.02 8.25 19.13
CA HIS A 139 1.57 9.06 18.00
C HIS A 139 2.40 8.76 16.74
N ALA A 140 1.88 9.19 15.60
CA ALA A 140 2.64 9.20 14.35
C ALA A 140 3.88 10.10 14.52
N GLY A 141 5.06 9.56 14.18
CA GLY A 141 6.34 10.23 14.38
C GLY A 141 7.13 9.80 15.62
N ASP A 142 6.54 9.03 16.54
CA ASP A 142 7.25 8.53 17.74
C ASP A 142 8.36 7.53 17.42
N PHE A 143 8.28 6.90 16.25
CA PHE A 143 9.26 5.92 15.80
C PHE A 143 9.74 6.24 14.37
N PRO A 144 11.01 5.89 14.04
CA PRO A 144 11.52 6.08 12.69
C PRO A 144 10.79 5.19 11.68
N VAL A 145 10.72 5.65 10.42
CA VAL A 145 10.02 5.00 9.33
C VAL A 145 10.95 4.73 8.15
N ARG A 146 10.53 3.90 7.21
CA ARG A 146 11.22 3.70 5.95
C ARG A 146 10.27 3.77 4.78
N ASP A 147 10.65 4.50 3.75
CA ASP A 147 9.87 4.66 2.51
C ASP A 147 10.13 3.53 1.50
N TRP A 148 10.11 2.26 2.00
CA TRP A 148 10.46 1.09 1.19
C TRP A 148 9.53 0.89 -0.01
N PHE A 149 8.24 1.21 0.12
CA PHE A 149 7.25 1.12 -0.97
C PHE A 149 7.55 2.20 -2.02
N TRP A 150 7.75 3.45 -1.58
CA TRP A 150 8.11 4.55 -2.46
C TRP A 150 9.38 4.29 -3.26
N GLU A 151 10.44 3.78 -2.62
CA GLU A 151 11.71 3.45 -3.28
C GLU A 151 11.55 2.50 -4.47
N ARG A 152 10.44 1.75 -4.54
CA ARG A 152 10.21 0.70 -5.53
C ARG A 152 9.04 1.00 -6.45
N VAL A 153 7.91 1.41 -5.91
CA VAL A 153 6.70 1.64 -6.70
C VAL A 153 6.83 2.86 -7.60
N ALA A 154 7.51 3.93 -7.15
CA ALA A 154 7.76 5.11 -7.96
C ALA A 154 8.68 4.84 -9.18
N THR A 155 9.33 3.68 -9.24
CA THR A 155 10.11 3.24 -10.41
C THR A 155 9.28 2.53 -11.49
N CYS A 156 8.00 2.24 -11.24
CA CYS A 156 7.14 1.60 -12.23
C CYS A 156 6.97 2.48 -13.48
N GLU A 157 7.39 2.00 -14.62
CA GLU A 157 7.35 2.75 -15.88
C GLU A 157 5.97 2.70 -16.56
N THR A 158 5.17 1.66 -16.26
CA THR A 158 3.85 1.43 -16.87
C THR A 158 2.77 1.23 -15.82
N PRO A 159 1.49 1.54 -16.13
CA PRO A 159 0.40 1.26 -15.21
C PRO A 159 0.25 -0.24 -14.90
N ALA A 160 0.58 -1.13 -15.82
CA ALA A 160 0.57 -2.58 -15.58
C ALA A 160 1.64 -2.99 -14.55
N ALA A 161 2.86 -2.43 -14.62
CA ALA A 161 3.91 -2.66 -13.62
C ALA A 161 3.52 -2.13 -12.23
N PHE A 162 2.88 -0.95 -12.18
CA PHE A 162 2.33 -0.39 -10.95
C PHE A 162 1.30 -1.33 -10.31
N VAL A 163 0.31 -1.78 -11.09
CA VAL A 163 -0.72 -2.71 -10.59
C VAL A 163 -0.12 -4.05 -10.17
N ALA A 164 0.87 -4.56 -10.92
CA ALA A 164 1.58 -5.79 -10.58
C ALA A 164 2.31 -5.69 -9.25
N LEU A 165 2.98 -4.57 -8.98
CA LEU A 165 3.75 -4.39 -7.76
C LEU A 165 2.89 -3.93 -6.59
N GLN A 166 2.19 -2.79 -6.71
CA GLN A 166 1.41 -2.22 -5.61
C GLN A 166 0.22 -3.13 -5.29
N GLY A 167 -0.66 -3.38 -6.25
CA GLY A 167 -1.93 -4.06 -6.00
C GLY A 167 -1.81 -5.58 -5.83
N LEU A 168 -1.21 -6.28 -6.81
CA LEU A 168 -1.08 -7.74 -6.74
C LEU A 168 0.02 -8.19 -5.80
N GLY A 169 1.08 -7.39 -5.69
CA GLY A 169 2.25 -7.70 -4.87
C GLY A 169 2.12 -7.27 -3.42
N LEU A 170 2.11 -5.96 -3.15
CA LEU A 170 2.14 -5.40 -1.79
C LEU A 170 0.80 -5.59 -1.07
N GLU A 171 -0.33 -5.17 -1.68
CA GLU A 171 -1.66 -5.40 -1.09
C GLU A 171 -1.97 -6.91 -1.02
N GLY A 172 -1.56 -7.67 -2.06
CA GLY A 172 -1.67 -9.13 -2.03
C GLY A 172 -0.94 -9.75 -0.85
N ALA A 173 0.28 -9.30 -0.53
CA ALA A 173 1.03 -9.77 0.64
C ALA A 173 0.41 -9.33 1.96
N ASN A 174 -0.33 -8.21 1.97
CA ASN A 174 -1.01 -7.72 3.16
C ASN A 174 -2.13 -8.67 3.61
N LEU A 175 -2.75 -9.42 2.70
CA LEU A 175 -3.73 -10.48 3.05
C LEU A 175 -3.15 -11.55 3.98
N GLU A 176 -1.87 -11.89 3.84
CA GLU A 176 -1.18 -12.84 4.72
C GLU A 176 -0.60 -12.15 5.96
N HIS A 177 -0.05 -10.94 5.77
CA HIS A 177 0.62 -10.23 6.85
C HIS A 177 -0.38 -9.80 7.92
N SER A 178 -1.52 -9.22 7.54
CA SER A 178 -2.57 -8.79 8.47
C SER A 178 -3.13 -9.96 9.26
N ALA A 179 -3.48 -11.07 8.61
CA ALA A 179 -3.95 -12.29 9.28
C ALA A 179 -2.93 -12.83 10.29
N ARG A 180 -1.66 -12.91 9.89
CA ARG A 180 -0.57 -13.39 10.76
C ARG A 180 -0.36 -12.49 11.97
N PHE A 181 -0.29 -11.18 11.77
CA PHE A 181 -0.07 -10.24 12.86
C PHE A 181 -1.29 -10.12 13.78
N ALA A 182 -2.52 -10.22 13.26
CA ALA A 182 -3.73 -10.30 14.08
C ALA A 182 -3.66 -11.49 15.06
N ALA A 183 -3.28 -12.68 14.56
CA ALA A 183 -3.08 -13.86 15.41
C ALA A 183 -1.99 -13.64 16.47
N GLN A 184 -0.88 -12.97 16.12
CA GLN A 184 0.20 -12.66 17.06
C GLN A 184 -0.22 -11.66 18.14
N PHE A 185 -0.98 -10.62 17.79
CA PHE A 185 -1.53 -9.67 18.77
C PHE A 185 -2.50 -10.36 19.73
N ARG A 186 -3.39 -11.23 19.25
CA ARG A 186 -4.27 -12.05 20.11
C ARG A 186 -3.47 -12.89 21.08
N ALA A 187 -2.45 -13.59 20.59
CA ALA A 187 -1.58 -14.42 21.43
C ALA A 187 -0.80 -13.59 22.47
N ALA A 188 -0.58 -12.32 22.20
CA ALA A 188 0.04 -11.38 23.15
C ALA A 188 -0.97 -10.71 24.11
N GLY A 189 -2.27 -11.08 24.05
CA GLY A 189 -3.34 -10.50 24.86
C GLY A 189 -3.85 -9.14 24.39
N ASP A 190 -3.60 -8.76 23.13
CA ASP A 190 -4.01 -7.50 22.54
C ASP A 190 -5.09 -7.71 21.47
N SER A 191 -6.32 -7.91 21.91
CA SER A 191 -7.46 -8.16 21.03
C SER A 191 -7.85 -6.93 20.21
N ASP A 192 -7.63 -5.72 20.72
CA ASP A 192 -8.00 -4.49 20.01
C ASP A 192 -7.09 -4.27 18.80
N SER A 193 -5.77 -4.45 18.94
CA SER A 193 -4.85 -4.39 17.80
C SER A 193 -5.13 -5.49 16.79
N ALA A 194 -5.50 -6.70 17.26
CA ALA A 194 -5.89 -7.79 16.37
C ALA A 194 -7.15 -7.43 15.55
N ALA A 195 -8.16 -6.80 16.19
CA ALA A 195 -9.40 -6.41 15.52
C ALA A 195 -9.15 -5.39 14.38
N VAL A 196 -8.24 -4.43 14.59
CA VAL A 196 -7.84 -3.48 13.53
C VAL A 196 -7.25 -4.22 12.33
N LEU A 197 -6.31 -5.12 12.55
CA LEU A 197 -5.68 -5.89 11.47
C LEU A 197 -6.66 -6.82 10.75
N GLU A 198 -7.61 -7.41 11.46
CA GLU A 198 -8.66 -8.24 10.87
C GLU A 198 -9.66 -7.43 10.04
N GLN A 199 -9.91 -6.17 10.42
CA GLN A 199 -10.71 -5.27 9.60
C GLN A 199 -9.97 -4.92 8.31
N VAL A 200 -8.72 -4.49 8.39
CA VAL A 200 -7.88 -4.18 7.23
C VAL A 200 -7.79 -5.39 6.29
N GLU A 201 -7.48 -6.60 6.80
CA GLU A 201 -7.44 -7.82 5.97
C GLU A 201 -8.72 -8.03 5.14
N ARG A 202 -9.89 -7.82 5.75
CA ARG A 202 -11.16 -8.00 5.03
C ARG A 202 -11.37 -6.99 3.90
N GLU A 203 -10.94 -5.76 4.12
CA GLU A 203 -11.10 -4.64 3.18
C GLU A 203 -10.08 -4.73 2.05
N GLU A 204 -8.85 -5.20 2.32
CA GLU A 204 -7.79 -5.44 1.33
C GLU A 204 -8.18 -6.40 0.21
N ILE A 205 -9.13 -7.33 0.44
CA ILE A 205 -9.63 -8.22 -0.62
C ILE A 205 -10.17 -7.41 -1.80
N GLY A 206 -10.83 -6.27 -1.52
CA GLY A 206 -11.35 -5.36 -2.53
C GLY A 206 -10.25 -4.65 -3.33
N HIS A 207 -9.15 -4.26 -2.66
CA HIS A 207 -7.98 -3.64 -3.29
C HIS A 207 -7.30 -4.61 -4.26
N VAL A 208 -7.09 -5.84 -3.81
CA VAL A 208 -6.48 -6.88 -4.63
C VAL A 208 -7.40 -7.28 -5.80
N ALA A 209 -8.73 -7.35 -5.60
CA ALA A 209 -9.67 -7.63 -6.68
C ALA A 209 -9.66 -6.53 -7.76
N PHE A 210 -9.56 -5.26 -7.35
CA PHE A 210 -9.35 -4.15 -8.28
C PHE A 210 -8.06 -4.34 -9.08
N ALA A 211 -6.98 -4.75 -8.43
CA ALA A 211 -5.70 -4.98 -9.09
C ALA A 211 -5.77 -6.15 -10.10
N VAL A 212 -6.41 -7.27 -9.77
CA VAL A 212 -6.65 -8.39 -10.70
C VAL A 212 -7.35 -7.88 -11.95
N GLN A 213 -8.50 -7.21 -11.77
CA GLN A 213 -9.30 -6.70 -12.89
C GLN A 213 -8.51 -5.74 -13.79
N TRP A 214 -7.76 -4.81 -13.19
CA TRP A 214 -7.03 -3.81 -13.97
C TRP A 214 -5.74 -4.35 -14.57
N PHE A 215 -5.08 -5.30 -13.94
CA PHE A 215 -3.95 -5.98 -14.56
C PHE A 215 -4.36 -6.67 -15.86
N GLU A 216 -5.48 -7.41 -15.86
CA GLU A 216 -6.03 -8.05 -17.05
C GLU A 216 -6.40 -7.04 -18.14
N ARG A 217 -7.06 -5.95 -17.78
CA ARG A 217 -7.44 -4.89 -18.74
C ARG A 217 -6.24 -4.19 -19.35
N LEU A 218 -5.24 -3.87 -18.54
CA LEU A 218 -4.04 -3.15 -18.98
C LEU A 218 -3.09 -4.03 -19.81
N THR A 219 -3.10 -5.33 -19.57
CA THR A 219 -2.29 -6.30 -20.33
C THR A 219 -3.04 -6.92 -21.51
N GLY A 220 -4.37 -6.76 -21.58
CA GLY A 220 -5.22 -7.36 -22.60
C GLY A 220 -5.35 -8.89 -22.51
N ALA A 221 -5.04 -9.49 -21.33
CA ALA A 221 -5.06 -10.93 -21.15
C ALA A 221 -5.34 -11.32 -19.69
N PRO A 222 -5.90 -12.52 -19.43
CA PRO A 222 -6.14 -13.01 -18.08
C PRO A 222 -4.89 -12.97 -17.20
N LEU A 223 -5.08 -12.79 -15.89
CA LEU A 223 -4.01 -12.86 -14.93
C LEU A 223 -3.41 -14.27 -14.92
N ASP A 224 -2.12 -14.37 -15.15
CA ASP A 224 -1.35 -15.57 -14.89
C ASP A 224 -0.05 -15.23 -14.14
N TYR A 225 0.51 -16.24 -13.46
CA TYR A 225 1.68 -16.08 -12.61
C TYR A 225 2.92 -15.59 -13.37
N ARG A 226 3.17 -16.12 -14.57
CA ARG A 226 4.33 -15.77 -15.39
C ARG A 226 4.25 -14.32 -15.84
N ARG A 227 3.10 -13.89 -16.36
CA ARG A 227 2.87 -12.52 -16.83
C ARG A 227 2.98 -11.53 -15.69
N TRP A 228 2.41 -11.84 -14.52
CA TRP A 228 2.59 -11.02 -13.33
C TRP A 228 4.06 -10.86 -12.94
N ARG A 229 4.81 -11.98 -12.86
CA ARG A 229 6.24 -11.99 -12.54
C ARG A 229 7.08 -11.18 -13.53
N GLU A 230 6.78 -11.27 -14.83
CA GLU A 230 7.44 -10.50 -15.88
C GLU A 230 7.16 -9.00 -15.82
N ALA A 231 5.98 -8.60 -15.30
CA ALA A 231 5.59 -7.20 -15.12
C ALA A 231 6.23 -6.54 -13.87
N LEU A 232 6.79 -7.32 -12.94
CA LEU A 232 7.42 -6.76 -11.75
C LEU A 232 8.70 -5.99 -12.11
N PRO A 233 8.92 -4.79 -11.55
CA PRO A 233 10.15 -4.04 -11.76
C PRO A 233 11.34 -4.79 -11.14
N LYS A 234 12.43 -4.91 -11.87
CA LYS A 234 13.67 -5.54 -11.39
C LYS A 234 14.32 -4.65 -10.30
N PRO A 235 14.94 -5.22 -9.25
CA PRO A 235 15.22 -6.66 -9.04
C PRO A 235 14.16 -7.41 -8.22
N LEU A 236 12.94 -6.90 -8.11
CA LEU A 236 11.91 -7.53 -7.28
C LEU A 236 11.50 -8.92 -7.81
N SER A 237 11.21 -9.81 -6.89
CA SER A 237 10.72 -11.15 -7.18
C SER A 237 9.46 -11.45 -6.37
N PRO A 238 8.63 -12.42 -6.81
CA PRO A 238 7.45 -12.86 -6.07
C PRO A 238 7.70 -13.23 -4.60
N ALA A 239 8.90 -13.69 -4.28
CA ALA A 239 9.27 -14.11 -2.93
C ALA A 239 9.19 -13.01 -1.86
N VAL A 240 9.32 -11.72 -2.26
CA VAL A 240 9.19 -10.57 -1.34
C VAL A 240 7.78 -9.99 -1.32
N LEU A 241 6.90 -10.48 -2.19
CA LEU A 241 5.53 -9.98 -2.40
C LEU A 241 4.48 -11.02 -1.96
N GLN A 242 4.81 -11.83 -0.98
CA GLN A 242 3.92 -12.83 -0.38
C GLN A 242 4.22 -13.01 1.11
N GLY A 243 3.20 -13.32 1.89
CA GLY A 243 3.36 -13.88 3.23
C GLY A 243 3.41 -15.41 3.19
N LYS A 244 3.85 -16.03 4.26
CA LYS A 244 3.78 -17.50 4.42
C LYS A 244 3.16 -17.85 5.77
N PRO A 245 2.19 -18.77 5.81
CA PRO A 245 1.54 -19.43 4.66
C PRO A 245 0.69 -18.45 3.84
N ILE A 246 0.44 -18.78 2.57
CA ILE A 246 -0.43 -17.98 1.70
C ILE A 246 -1.88 -18.06 2.20
N ASN A 247 -2.57 -16.93 2.21
CA ASN A 247 -4.00 -16.86 2.51
C ASN A 247 -4.83 -17.18 1.24
N ARG A 248 -4.87 -18.48 0.89
CA ARG A 248 -5.56 -18.97 -0.31
C ARG A 248 -7.00 -18.47 -0.40
N LYS A 249 -7.73 -18.53 0.74
CA LYS A 249 -9.14 -18.12 0.78
C LYS A 249 -9.34 -16.65 0.40
N ALA A 250 -8.54 -15.76 0.95
CA ALA A 250 -8.60 -14.34 0.64
C ALA A 250 -8.19 -14.06 -0.81
N ARG A 251 -7.11 -14.69 -1.28
CA ARG A 251 -6.64 -14.52 -2.67
C ARG A 251 -7.63 -15.05 -3.70
N LEU A 252 -8.26 -16.22 -3.47
CA LEU A 252 -9.32 -16.73 -4.36
C LEU A 252 -10.52 -15.78 -4.41
N ARG A 253 -10.93 -15.20 -3.26
CA ARG A 253 -11.99 -14.19 -3.21
C ARG A 253 -11.60 -12.90 -3.96
N ALA A 254 -10.33 -12.56 -4.00
CA ALA A 254 -9.81 -11.43 -4.74
C ALA A 254 -9.67 -11.69 -6.27
N GLY A 255 -9.90 -12.94 -6.72
CA GLY A 255 -9.90 -13.28 -8.15
C GLY A 255 -8.63 -13.99 -8.66
N PHE A 256 -7.69 -14.36 -7.78
CA PHE A 256 -6.61 -15.26 -8.21
C PHE A 256 -7.18 -16.66 -8.48
N ASP A 257 -6.58 -17.38 -9.40
CA ASP A 257 -6.91 -18.79 -9.64
C ASP A 257 -5.99 -19.76 -8.88
N GLU A 258 -6.39 -21.03 -8.85
CA GLU A 258 -5.65 -22.09 -8.16
C GLU A 258 -4.26 -22.31 -8.75
N GLN A 259 -4.09 -22.17 -10.06
CA GLN A 259 -2.83 -22.37 -10.74
C GLN A 259 -1.83 -21.26 -10.35
N PHE A 260 -2.29 -20.00 -10.30
CA PHE A 260 -1.48 -18.88 -9.83
C PHE A 260 -0.99 -19.13 -8.40
N LEU A 261 -1.89 -19.55 -7.50
CA LEU A 261 -1.54 -19.79 -6.09
C LEU A 261 -0.56 -20.94 -5.92
N GLN A 262 -0.69 -22.02 -6.69
CA GLN A 262 0.29 -23.11 -6.70
C GLN A 262 1.68 -22.64 -7.12
N CYS A 263 1.77 -21.82 -8.17
CA CYS A 263 3.04 -21.23 -8.58
C CYS A 263 3.63 -20.30 -7.51
N LEU A 264 2.80 -19.48 -6.87
CA LEU A 264 3.22 -18.56 -5.82
C LEU A 264 3.74 -19.30 -4.58
N GLU A 265 3.07 -20.39 -4.16
CA GLU A 265 3.50 -21.26 -3.05
C GLU A 265 4.83 -21.96 -3.33
N ALA A 266 5.06 -22.33 -4.59
CA ALA A 266 6.29 -22.99 -5.03
C ALA A 266 7.50 -22.06 -5.07
N GLU A 267 7.31 -20.73 -5.02
CA GLU A 267 8.44 -19.78 -5.00
C GLU A 267 9.32 -20.03 -3.77
N PRO A 268 10.63 -20.18 -3.97
CA PRO A 268 11.56 -20.36 -2.88
C PRO A 268 11.49 -19.15 -1.93
N SER A 269 11.42 -19.42 -0.64
CA SER A 269 11.63 -18.36 0.36
C SER A 269 13.07 -17.85 0.21
N THR A 270 13.25 -16.77 -0.54
CA THR A 270 14.51 -16.04 -0.46
C THR A 270 14.54 -15.38 0.91
N ALA A 271 15.26 -16.00 1.84
CA ALA A 271 15.89 -15.21 2.89
C ALA A 271 16.61 -14.09 2.14
N ILE A 272 16.18 -12.84 2.37
CA ILE A 272 16.85 -11.66 1.81
C ILE A 272 18.34 -11.88 2.10
N ARG A 273 19.13 -12.21 1.07
CA ARG A 273 20.59 -12.24 1.22
C ARG A 273 20.93 -10.82 1.65
N ARG A 274 21.34 -10.70 2.89
CA ARG A 274 21.89 -9.47 3.41
C ARG A 274 23.13 -9.19 2.58
N GLU A 275 23.02 -8.24 1.68
CA GLU A 275 24.23 -7.59 1.20
C GLU A 275 24.85 -6.91 2.42
N ALA A 276 26.04 -7.34 2.72
CA ALA A 276 26.87 -6.94 3.85
C ALA A 276 27.32 -5.49 3.71
#